data_0339cc4d8aacd2ea7e5dad3dcad4d2f1
#
_entry.id   0339cc4d8aacd2ea7e5dad3dcad4d2f1
#
_cell.length_a   1.000
_cell.length_b   1.000
_cell.length_c   1.000
_cell.angle_alpha   90.00
_cell.angle_beta   90.00
_cell.angle_gamma   90.00
#
_symmetry.space_group_name_H-M   'P 1'
#
loop_
_entity.id
_entity.type
_entity.pdbx_description
1 polymer ?
#
loop_
_entity_poly.entity_id
_entity_poly.type
_entity_poly.pdbx_seq_one_letter_code
_entity_poly.pdbx_strand_id
1 'polypeptide(L)'
;MPYICQDHLPLSPWMSVATSKLPGVQPVKADNFFLTDDAFEPQMKYRENLFNTKRDKVFFDNFEIENACIELLDFVIFELKKNDKYSFNGNKVTRPDGVEVNLLKGNPLVVAAHLVQEDLLLLRKEGSEHVLRAGVLCFPASWTLSEKKNKSLTSIHGPVAEYGANLASRIEKMFSNLKPETPIWRGNFLLYDNPELFQPRLEKEEKGNSHKTVAKYLRVERQTLKKLPLALSTLTGTTG
;
A
#
# COMPACT_ATOMS: atom_id res chain seq x y z
N MET A 1 -22.47 1.33 6.28
CA MET A 1 -21.76 0.17 6.88
C MET A 1 -21.21 0.63 8.23
N PRO A 2 -21.06 -0.25 9.23
CA PRO A 2 -20.33 0.12 10.44
C PRO A 2 -18.91 0.55 10.05
N TYR A 3 -18.33 1.44 10.82
CA TYR A 3 -16.95 1.88 10.60
C TYR A 3 -15.99 0.72 10.82
N ILE A 4 -14.93 0.67 9.97
CA ILE A 4 -13.87 -0.34 10.09
C ILE A 4 -12.81 0.23 11.01
N CYS A 5 -12.74 -0.29 12.24
CA CYS A 5 -11.73 0.06 13.22
C CYS A 5 -11.07 -1.23 13.73
N GLN A 6 -9.80 -1.14 14.04
CA GLN A 6 -9.04 -2.22 14.66
C GLN A 6 -9.20 -2.16 16.19
N ASP A 7 -9.36 -3.30 16.83
CA ASP A 7 -9.35 -3.39 18.30
C ASP A 7 -7.92 -3.24 18.84
N HIS A 8 -6.93 -3.66 18.05
CA HIS A 8 -5.53 -3.56 18.41
C HIS A 8 -4.72 -2.95 17.24
N LEU A 9 -3.96 -1.90 17.53
CA LEU A 9 -3.04 -1.33 16.56
C LEU A 9 -1.87 -2.28 16.30
N PRO A 10 -1.66 -2.76 15.07
CA PRO A 10 -0.55 -3.65 14.75
C PRO A 10 0.80 -2.93 14.82
N LEU A 11 0.79 -1.60 14.88
CA LEU A 11 1.95 -0.75 14.79
C LEU A 11 1.74 0.55 15.57
N SER A 12 2.74 0.95 16.36
CA SER A 12 2.78 2.23 17.08
C SER A 12 4.07 2.99 16.75
N PRO A 13 4.16 3.67 15.58
CA PRO A 13 5.43 4.28 15.11
C PRO A 13 6.00 5.32 16.05
N TRP A 14 5.16 6.00 16.82
CA TRP A 14 5.56 7.04 17.77
C TRP A 14 6.24 6.48 19.04
N MET A 15 6.13 5.18 19.33
CA MET A 15 6.66 4.56 20.55
C MET A 15 8.16 4.29 20.49
N SER A 16 8.81 4.46 19.33
CA SER A 16 10.24 4.20 19.16
C SER A 16 10.93 5.38 18.49
N VAL A 17 12.10 5.76 18.99
CA VAL A 17 12.95 6.79 18.40
C VAL A 17 13.34 6.43 16.96
N ALA A 18 13.49 5.14 16.66
CA ALA A 18 13.86 4.66 15.33
C ALA A 18 12.76 4.84 14.26
N THR A 19 11.50 4.91 14.70
CA THR A 19 10.32 5.01 13.78
C THR A 19 9.59 6.34 13.87
N SER A 20 9.79 7.11 14.94
CA SER A 20 9.06 8.37 15.17
C SER A 20 9.54 9.55 14.33
N LYS A 21 10.76 9.48 13.76
CA LYS A 21 11.36 10.54 12.94
C LYS A 21 11.61 10.05 11.52
N LEU A 22 11.41 10.93 10.55
CA LEU A 22 11.69 10.63 9.13
C LEU A 22 13.19 10.35 8.88
N PRO A 23 13.53 9.36 8.05
CA PRO A 23 12.64 8.51 7.25
C PRO A 23 11.99 7.36 8.01
N GLY A 24 12.44 7.00 9.22
CA GLY A 24 11.86 6.01 10.11
C GLY A 24 11.80 4.57 9.56
N VAL A 25 12.65 4.26 8.58
CA VAL A 25 12.66 2.95 7.91
C VAL A 25 13.34 1.89 8.76
N GLN A 26 12.76 0.69 8.78
CA GLN A 26 13.25 -0.49 9.48
C GLN A 26 13.23 -1.70 8.55
N PRO A 27 14.09 -2.71 8.75
CA PRO A 27 13.99 -3.96 8.00
C PRO A 27 12.68 -4.68 8.34
N VAL A 28 12.07 -5.29 7.33
CA VAL A 28 10.92 -6.20 7.54
C VAL A 28 11.44 -7.47 8.17
N LYS A 29 10.82 -7.91 9.27
CA LYS A 29 11.12 -9.23 9.85
C LYS A 29 10.59 -10.33 8.93
N ALA A 30 11.26 -11.47 8.92
CA ALA A 30 10.77 -12.67 8.23
C ALA A 30 9.32 -12.96 8.64
N ASP A 31 8.51 -13.40 7.68
CA ASP A 31 7.10 -13.79 7.85
C ASP A 31 6.13 -12.67 8.22
N ASN A 32 6.54 -11.41 8.08
CA ASN A 32 5.73 -10.24 8.46
C ASN A 32 5.67 -9.16 7.36
N PHE A 33 5.71 -9.58 6.09
CA PHE A 33 5.61 -8.64 4.98
C PHE A 33 4.18 -8.16 4.81
N PHE A 34 3.21 -9.05 4.73
CA PHE A 34 1.79 -8.76 4.71
C PHE A 34 1.16 -9.01 6.08
N LEU A 35 0.33 -8.08 6.53
CA LEU A 35 -0.36 -8.21 7.82
C LEU A 35 -1.73 -8.88 7.62
N THR A 36 -2.16 -9.61 8.64
CA THR A 36 -3.51 -10.16 8.73
C THR A 36 -3.99 -9.91 10.17
N ASP A 37 -4.80 -8.89 10.35
CA ASP A 37 -5.29 -8.43 11.65
C ASP A 37 -6.81 -8.62 11.82
N ASP A 38 -7.37 -8.05 12.87
CA ASP A 38 -8.80 -8.14 13.22
C ASP A 38 -9.72 -7.37 12.26
N ALA A 39 -9.17 -6.44 11.46
CA ALA A 39 -9.91 -5.72 10.42
C ALA A 39 -9.85 -6.40 9.04
N PHE A 40 -9.24 -7.58 8.91
CA PHE A 40 -9.04 -8.25 7.61
C PHE A 40 -10.37 -8.43 6.84
N GLU A 41 -11.33 -9.12 7.43
CA GLU A 41 -12.60 -9.41 6.75
C GLU A 41 -13.36 -8.14 6.33
N PRO A 42 -13.62 -7.15 7.20
CA PRO A 42 -14.32 -5.94 6.81
C PRO A 42 -13.56 -5.10 5.79
N GLN A 43 -12.23 -5.03 5.85
CA GLN A 43 -11.42 -4.32 4.86
C GLN A 43 -11.46 -5.02 3.50
N MET A 44 -11.34 -6.35 3.44
CA MET A 44 -11.40 -7.09 2.18
C MET A 44 -12.79 -7.00 1.53
N LYS A 45 -13.86 -7.06 2.30
CA LYS A 45 -15.23 -6.84 1.83
C LYS A 45 -15.41 -5.41 1.29
N TYR A 46 -14.83 -4.42 1.96
CA TYR A 46 -14.89 -3.03 1.51
C TYR A 46 -14.09 -2.83 0.23
N ARG A 47 -12.90 -3.42 0.12
CA ARG A 47 -12.09 -3.45 -1.11
C ARG A 47 -12.87 -4.02 -2.28
N GLU A 48 -13.54 -5.16 -2.11
CA GLU A 48 -14.38 -5.77 -3.14
C GLU A 48 -15.51 -4.84 -3.59
N ASN A 49 -16.18 -4.18 -2.64
CA ASN A 49 -17.20 -3.18 -2.96
C ASN A 49 -16.64 -1.99 -3.77
N LEU A 50 -15.43 -1.50 -3.41
CA LEU A 50 -14.78 -0.43 -4.15
C LEU A 50 -14.40 -0.87 -5.58
N PHE A 51 -13.93 -2.09 -5.77
CA PHE A 51 -13.68 -2.63 -7.10
C PHE A 51 -14.96 -2.74 -7.95
N ASN A 52 -16.08 -3.09 -7.33
CA ASN A 52 -17.36 -3.21 -8.03
C ASN A 52 -17.99 -1.85 -8.36
N THR A 53 -17.77 -0.82 -7.54
CA THR A 53 -18.47 0.48 -7.65
C THR A 53 -17.62 1.64 -8.11
N LYS A 54 -16.29 1.56 -7.94
CA LYS A 54 -15.33 2.66 -8.17
C LYS A 54 -14.00 2.15 -8.76
N ARG A 55 -14.03 1.13 -9.61
CA ARG A 55 -12.83 0.48 -10.15
C ARG A 55 -11.84 1.47 -10.78
N ASP A 56 -12.33 2.43 -11.54
CA ASP A 56 -11.55 3.48 -12.18
C ASP A 56 -10.79 4.41 -11.21
N LYS A 57 -11.26 4.48 -9.97
CA LYS A 57 -10.65 5.29 -8.90
C LYS A 57 -9.64 4.53 -8.05
N VAL A 58 -9.78 3.21 -7.98
CA VAL A 58 -8.97 2.37 -7.09
C VAL A 58 -7.94 1.50 -7.81
N PHE A 59 -7.98 1.44 -9.13
CA PHE A 59 -7.11 0.59 -9.94
C PHE A 59 -6.63 1.30 -11.20
N PHE A 60 -5.36 1.15 -11.50
CA PHE A 60 -4.81 1.36 -12.82
C PHE A 60 -3.62 0.42 -13.05
N ASP A 61 -3.38 0.08 -14.29
CA ASP A 61 -2.21 -0.66 -14.73
C ASP A 61 -1.67 -0.12 -16.06
N ASN A 62 -0.48 -0.58 -16.42
CA ASN A 62 0.14 -0.35 -17.69
C ASN A 62 0.63 -1.70 -18.22
N PHE A 63 0.23 -2.08 -19.43
CA PHE A 63 0.64 -3.34 -20.05
C PHE A 63 2.16 -3.53 -20.13
N GLU A 64 2.94 -2.44 -20.17
CA GLU A 64 4.40 -2.47 -20.19
C GLU A 64 5.04 -3.08 -18.91
N ILE A 65 4.26 -3.22 -17.84
CA ILE A 65 4.73 -3.80 -16.58
C ILE A 65 3.93 -5.04 -16.16
N GLU A 66 3.31 -5.73 -17.10
CA GLU A 66 2.57 -6.97 -16.84
C GLU A 66 3.46 -8.00 -16.14
N ASN A 67 4.72 -8.16 -16.57
CA ASN A 67 5.69 -9.04 -15.91
C ASN A 67 5.93 -8.66 -14.44
N ALA A 68 5.92 -7.37 -14.11
CA ALA A 68 6.03 -6.93 -12.72
C ALA A 68 4.78 -7.27 -11.90
N CYS A 69 3.61 -7.23 -12.52
CA CYS A 69 2.37 -7.63 -11.87
C CYS A 69 2.34 -9.15 -11.60
N ILE A 70 2.85 -9.95 -12.53
CA ILE A 70 3.00 -11.42 -12.36
C ILE A 70 4.00 -11.69 -11.22
N GLU A 71 5.19 -11.09 -11.26
CA GLU A 71 6.21 -11.25 -10.23
C GLU A 71 5.70 -10.83 -8.84
N LEU A 72 4.90 -9.75 -8.78
CA LEU A 72 4.24 -9.33 -7.56
C LEU A 72 3.28 -10.41 -7.05
N LEU A 73 2.43 -10.97 -7.89
CA LEU A 73 1.51 -12.03 -7.50
C LEU A 73 2.26 -13.26 -6.98
N ASP A 74 3.34 -13.67 -7.65
CA ASP A 74 4.19 -14.78 -7.20
C ASP A 74 4.81 -14.48 -5.83
N PHE A 75 5.26 -13.25 -5.62
CA PHE A 75 5.79 -12.82 -4.33
C PHE A 75 4.71 -12.84 -3.23
N VAL A 76 3.50 -12.35 -3.52
CA VAL A 76 2.37 -12.41 -2.57
C VAL A 76 2.10 -13.87 -2.20
N ILE A 77 1.96 -14.76 -3.18
CA ILE A 77 1.73 -16.19 -2.94
C ILE A 77 2.84 -16.79 -2.08
N PHE A 78 4.10 -16.47 -2.38
CA PHE A 78 5.25 -16.96 -1.62
C PHE A 78 5.19 -16.53 -0.15
N GLU A 79 4.86 -15.27 0.13
CA GLU A 79 4.73 -14.77 1.51
C GLU A 79 3.51 -15.37 2.23
N LEU A 80 2.37 -15.47 1.56
CA LEU A 80 1.16 -16.02 2.16
C LEU A 80 1.23 -17.52 2.47
N LYS A 81 2.08 -18.28 1.78
CA LYS A 81 2.34 -19.69 2.13
C LYS A 81 2.99 -19.88 3.51
N LYS A 82 3.55 -18.82 4.09
CA LYS A 82 4.12 -18.82 5.45
C LYS A 82 3.07 -18.54 6.54
N ASN A 83 1.87 -18.12 6.12
CA ASN A 83 0.79 -17.74 7.03
C ASN A 83 -0.27 -18.85 7.05
N ASP A 84 -0.45 -19.48 8.21
CA ASP A 84 -1.34 -20.62 8.43
C ASP A 84 -2.84 -20.26 8.32
N LYS A 85 -3.19 -18.97 8.30
CA LYS A 85 -4.55 -18.48 8.05
C LYS A 85 -4.99 -18.63 6.59
N TYR A 86 -4.06 -18.92 5.66
CA TYR A 86 -4.34 -19.14 4.24
C TYR A 86 -4.23 -20.60 3.89
N SER A 87 -5.13 -21.11 3.04
CA SER A 87 -5.01 -22.44 2.49
C SER A 87 -4.90 -22.40 0.96
N PHE A 88 -4.11 -23.32 0.41
CA PHE A 88 -3.76 -23.39 -1.01
C PHE A 88 -4.22 -24.72 -1.59
N ASN A 89 -4.99 -24.69 -2.69
CA ASN A 89 -5.44 -25.87 -3.41
C ASN A 89 -5.33 -25.64 -4.92
N GLY A 90 -4.26 -26.14 -5.53
CA GLY A 90 -3.95 -25.89 -6.94
C GLY A 90 -3.85 -24.40 -7.24
N ASN A 91 -4.70 -23.91 -8.13
CA ASN A 91 -4.76 -22.50 -8.53
C ASN A 91 -5.73 -21.66 -7.67
N LYS A 92 -6.12 -22.15 -6.50
CA LYS A 92 -7.06 -21.46 -5.61
C LYS A 92 -6.42 -21.23 -4.26
N VAL A 93 -6.69 -20.06 -3.70
CA VAL A 93 -6.28 -19.67 -2.36
C VAL A 93 -7.52 -19.31 -1.57
N THR A 94 -7.69 -19.93 -0.40
CA THR A 94 -8.73 -19.52 0.55
C THR A 94 -8.10 -18.58 1.56
N ARG A 95 -8.67 -17.39 1.68
CA ARG A 95 -8.26 -16.34 2.60
C ARG A 95 -8.76 -16.60 4.05
N PRO A 96 -8.24 -15.85 5.05
CA PRO A 96 -8.69 -15.93 6.44
C PRO A 96 -10.20 -15.73 6.65
N ASP A 97 -10.87 -14.96 5.77
CA ASP A 97 -12.33 -14.74 5.79
C ASP A 97 -13.14 -15.82 5.04
N GLY A 98 -12.49 -16.92 4.64
CA GLY A 98 -13.10 -18.05 3.95
C GLY A 98 -13.37 -17.83 2.45
N VAL A 99 -13.06 -16.67 1.91
CA VAL A 99 -13.26 -16.37 0.48
C VAL A 99 -12.19 -17.04 -0.37
N GLU A 100 -12.61 -17.75 -1.43
CA GLU A 100 -11.73 -18.41 -2.39
C GLU A 100 -11.39 -17.48 -3.54
N VAL A 101 -10.09 -17.31 -3.82
CA VAL A 101 -9.54 -16.51 -4.93
C VAL A 101 -8.87 -17.45 -5.94
N ASN A 102 -9.25 -17.34 -7.22
CA ASN A 102 -8.62 -18.06 -8.31
C ASN A 102 -7.42 -17.28 -8.85
N LEU A 103 -6.21 -17.84 -8.74
CA LEU A 103 -4.96 -17.19 -9.10
C LEU A 103 -4.77 -16.95 -10.61
N LEU A 104 -5.48 -17.70 -11.46
CA LEU A 104 -5.37 -17.60 -12.91
C LEU A 104 -6.47 -16.73 -13.54
N LYS A 105 -7.39 -16.22 -12.74
CA LYS A 105 -8.56 -15.50 -13.28
C LYS A 105 -8.41 -13.99 -13.08
N GLY A 106 -8.06 -13.29 -14.15
CA GLY A 106 -8.03 -11.83 -14.19
C GLY A 106 -6.63 -11.23 -14.20
N ASN A 107 -6.54 -9.94 -13.98
CA ASN A 107 -5.29 -9.20 -13.94
C ASN A 107 -4.46 -9.60 -12.69
N PRO A 108 -3.16 -9.95 -12.82
CA PRO A 108 -2.34 -10.43 -11.69
C PRO A 108 -2.28 -9.45 -10.51
N LEU A 109 -2.22 -8.13 -10.75
CA LEU A 109 -2.20 -7.12 -9.71
C LEU A 109 -3.54 -7.08 -8.95
N VAL A 110 -4.66 -7.24 -9.66
CA VAL A 110 -5.99 -7.30 -9.03
C VAL A 110 -6.12 -8.58 -8.20
N VAL A 111 -5.65 -9.72 -8.73
CA VAL A 111 -5.65 -10.99 -7.99
C VAL A 111 -4.83 -10.84 -6.71
N ALA A 112 -3.62 -10.29 -6.79
CA ALA A 112 -2.77 -10.03 -5.62
C ALA A 112 -3.49 -9.14 -4.59
N ALA A 113 -4.14 -8.05 -5.03
CA ALA A 113 -4.86 -7.15 -4.15
C ALA A 113 -6.11 -7.76 -3.49
N HIS A 114 -6.66 -8.84 -4.07
CA HIS A 114 -7.74 -9.60 -3.44
C HIS A 114 -7.25 -10.66 -2.45
N LEU A 115 -5.94 -10.81 -2.27
CA LEU A 115 -5.36 -11.74 -1.30
C LEU A 115 -4.92 -11.06 -0.01
N VAL A 116 -4.60 -9.76 -0.02
CA VAL A 116 -3.99 -9.03 1.10
C VAL A 116 -4.74 -7.74 1.44
N GLN A 117 -4.59 -7.26 2.69
CA GLN A 117 -5.18 -5.98 3.13
C GLN A 117 -4.46 -4.78 2.54
N GLU A 118 -3.19 -4.92 2.19
CA GLU A 118 -2.38 -3.83 1.68
C GLU A 118 -2.89 -3.31 0.33
N ASP A 119 -2.82 -2.01 0.15
CA ASP A 119 -2.83 -1.38 -1.17
C ASP A 119 -1.48 -1.62 -1.84
N LEU A 120 -1.47 -1.94 -3.12
CA LEU A 120 -0.30 -2.39 -3.86
C LEU A 120 0.06 -1.40 -4.95
N LEU A 121 1.26 -0.83 -4.89
CA LEU A 121 1.75 0.14 -5.87
C LEU A 121 3.06 -0.35 -6.49
N LEU A 122 3.15 -0.35 -7.81
CA LEU A 122 4.35 -0.72 -8.56
C LEU A 122 5.00 0.51 -9.16
N LEU A 123 6.25 0.74 -8.75
CA LEU A 123 7.09 1.79 -9.29
C LEU A 123 8.20 1.19 -10.15
N ARG A 124 8.39 1.72 -11.36
CA ARG A 124 9.49 1.36 -12.26
C ARG A 124 10.52 2.47 -12.26
N LYS A 125 11.80 2.09 -12.23
CA LYS A 125 12.88 3.06 -12.39
C LYS A 125 12.97 3.50 -13.85
N GLU A 126 12.91 4.80 -14.08
CA GLU A 126 13.01 5.44 -15.39
C GLU A 126 14.02 6.59 -15.30
N GLY A 127 15.17 6.39 -15.92
CA GLY A 127 16.30 7.32 -15.75
C GLY A 127 16.75 7.39 -14.28
N SER A 128 16.67 8.56 -13.68
CA SER A 128 17.07 8.82 -12.29
C SER A 128 15.91 8.69 -11.29
N GLU A 129 14.67 8.54 -11.73
CA GLU A 129 13.47 8.58 -10.89
C GLU A 129 12.68 7.27 -10.91
N HIS A 130 11.90 7.04 -9.86
CA HIS A 130 10.91 5.96 -9.82
C HIS A 130 9.52 6.51 -10.16
N VAL A 131 8.87 5.91 -11.14
CA VAL A 131 7.57 6.32 -11.69
C VAL A 131 6.51 5.30 -11.33
N LEU A 132 5.37 5.76 -10.83
CA LEU A 132 4.22 4.90 -10.51
C LEU A 132 3.55 4.41 -11.78
N ARG A 133 3.63 3.09 -12.05
CA ARG A 133 3.18 2.49 -13.31
C ARG A 133 1.98 1.57 -13.20
N ALA A 134 1.71 1.05 -12.01
CA ALA A 134 0.45 0.36 -11.73
C ALA A 134 0.11 0.46 -10.24
N GLY A 135 -1.15 0.28 -9.90
CA GLY A 135 -1.56 0.30 -8.50
C GLY A 135 -2.99 -0.09 -8.26
N VAL A 136 -3.18 -0.66 -7.08
CA VAL A 136 -4.46 -0.79 -6.40
C VAL A 136 -4.39 0.07 -5.15
N LEU A 137 -5.29 1.05 -5.05
CA LEU A 137 -5.38 1.98 -3.93
C LEU A 137 -6.84 2.07 -3.46
N CYS A 138 -7.20 1.25 -2.51
CA CYS A 138 -8.55 1.21 -1.92
C CYS A 138 -8.67 2.07 -0.66
N PHE A 139 -7.56 2.34 0.00
CA PHE A 139 -7.55 3.04 1.28
C PHE A 139 -6.64 4.28 1.24
N PRO A 140 -6.93 5.27 0.36
CA PRO A 140 -6.12 6.48 0.24
C PRO A 140 -6.27 7.38 1.47
N ALA A 141 -5.15 7.89 1.98
CA ALA A 141 -5.12 8.89 3.03
C ALA A 141 -4.94 10.29 2.43
N SER A 142 -6.04 10.91 2.01
CA SER A 142 -6.06 12.28 1.47
C SER A 142 -5.26 12.48 0.17
N TRP A 143 -5.31 11.51 -0.75
CA TRP A 143 -4.76 11.61 -2.10
C TRP A 143 -5.53 10.72 -3.08
N THR A 144 -5.33 10.90 -4.38
CA THR A 144 -6.01 10.11 -5.41
C THR A 144 -5.02 9.39 -6.31
N LEU A 145 -5.37 8.15 -6.71
CA LEU A 145 -4.56 7.37 -7.63
C LEU A 145 -4.47 8.05 -9.01
N SER A 146 -5.56 8.66 -9.46
CA SER A 146 -5.65 9.33 -10.76
C SER A 146 -4.66 10.49 -10.91
N GLU A 147 -4.37 11.24 -9.84
CA GLU A 147 -3.41 12.34 -9.87
C GLU A 147 -1.96 11.86 -9.80
N LYS A 148 -1.73 10.64 -9.33
CA LYS A 148 -0.36 10.10 -9.10
C LYS A 148 0.08 9.11 -10.19
N LYS A 149 -0.84 8.51 -10.93
CA LYS A 149 -0.51 7.58 -12.01
C LYS A 149 0.45 8.21 -13.03
N ASN A 150 1.47 7.45 -13.43
CA ASN A 150 2.52 7.86 -14.37
C ASN A 150 3.36 9.07 -13.93
N LYS A 151 3.33 9.43 -12.64
CA LYS A 151 4.18 10.47 -12.08
C LYS A 151 5.37 9.88 -11.33
N SER A 152 6.47 10.60 -11.32
CA SER A 152 7.65 10.25 -10.52
C SER A 152 7.41 10.47 -9.03
N LEU A 153 8.19 9.80 -8.18
CA LEU A 153 8.12 10.01 -6.71
C LEU A 153 8.29 11.48 -6.33
N THR A 154 9.18 12.19 -7.01
CA THR A 154 9.39 13.61 -6.78
C THR A 154 8.12 14.41 -7.09
N SER A 155 7.47 14.13 -8.22
CA SER A 155 6.20 14.79 -8.59
C SER A 155 5.05 14.40 -7.66
N ILE A 156 5.01 13.14 -7.21
CA ILE A 156 3.97 12.63 -6.29
C ILE A 156 4.02 13.36 -4.94
N HIS A 157 5.22 13.64 -4.43
CA HIS A 157 5.43 14.24 -3.12
C HIS A 157 5.63 15.76 -3.16
N GLY A 158 5.70 16.35 -4.36
CA GLY A 158 5.89 17.80 -4.52
C GLY A 158 4.96 18.69 -3.68
N PRO A 159 3.66 18.32 -3.51
CA PRO A 159 2.73 19.07 -2.66
C PRO A 159 3.00 18.96 -1.14
N VAL A 160 3.91 18.07 -0.70
CA VAL A 160 4.25 17.90 0.72
C VAL A 160 5.31 18.91 1.11
N ALA A 161 4.98 19.84 2.00
CA ALA A 161 5.83 20.97 2.37
C ALA A 161 7.24 20.57 2.88
N GLU A 162 7.33 19.39 3.53
CA GLU A 162 8.61 18.88 4.05
C GLU A 162 9.43 18.12 2.98
N TYR A 163 8.89 17.91 1.77
CA TYR A 163 9.54 17.18 0.69
C TYR A 163 10.44 18.09 -0.16
N GLY A 164 11.45 18.69 0.48
CA GLY A 164 12.46 19.49 -0.23
C GLY A 164 13.40 18.63 -1.11
N ALA A 165 14.17 19.27 -1.99
CA ALA A 165 15.09 18.61 -2.92
C ALA A 165 16.05 17.61 -2.25
N ASN A 166 16.52 17.90 -1.03
CA ASN A 166 17.38 17.01 -0.25
C ASN A 166 16.67 15.72 0.17
N LEU A 167 15.39 15.79 0.56
CA LEU A 167 14.62 14.61 0.93
C LEU A 167 14.27 13.77 -0.30
N ALA A 168 13.89 14.40 -1.41
CA ALA A 168 13.63 13.74 -2.69
C ALA A 168 14.85 12.90 -3.13
N SER A 169 16.03 13.49 -3.16
CA SER A 169 17.28 12.80 -3.52
C SER A 169 17.59 11.62 -2.59
N ARG A 170 17.36 11.77 -1.29
CA ARG A 170 17.59 10.69 -0.32
C ARG A 170 16.60 9.53 -0.50
N ILE A 171 15.34 9.82 -0.82
CA ILE A 171 14.31 8.81 -1.08
C ILE A 171 14.63 8.07 -2.38
N GLU A 172 14.94 8.77 -3.46
CA GLU A 172 15.33 8.12 -4.72
C GLU A 172 16.58 7.24 -4.55
N LYS A 173 17.58 7.70 -3.79
CA LYS A 173 18.75 6.90 -3.44
C LYS A 173 18.38 5.67 -2.61
N MET A 174 17.43 5.79 -1.67
CA MET A 174 16.93 4.66 -0.88
C MET A 174 16.27 3.62 -1.80
N PHE A 175 15.35 4.03 -2.69
CA PHE A 175 14.71 3.14 -3.64
C PHE A 175 15.71 2.45 -4.58
N SER A 176 16.68 3.21 -5.10
CA SER A 176 17.72 2.68 -6.00
C SER A 176 18.64 1.66 -5.31
N ASN A 177 18.87 1.80 -4.02
CA ASN A 177 19.72 0.91 -3.22
C ASN A 177 18.95 -0.22 -2.53
N LEU A 178 17.62 -0.26 -2.67
CA LEU A 178 16.81 -1.33 -2.10
C LEU A 178 17.23 -2.66 -2.72
N LYS A 179 17.43 -3.68 -1.88
CA LYS A 179 17.80 -5.03 -2.30
C LYS A 179 16.59 -5.96 -2.19
N PRO A 180 16.46 -6.93 -3.10
CA PRO A 180 15.35 -7.90 -3.06
C PRO A 180 15.26 -8.67 -1.73
N GLU A 181 16.43 -8.96 -1.12
CA GLU A 181 16.53 -9.77 0.09
C GLU A 181 16.28 -9.00 1.38
N THR A 182 16.31 -7.66 1.30
CA THR A 182 16.18 -6.81 2.48
C THR A 182 15.05 -5.79 2.31
N PRO A 183 13.79 -6.25 2.31
CA PRO A 183 12.65 -5.35 2.31
C PRO A 183 12.65 -4.50 3.56
N ILE A 184 12.12 -3.29 3.44
CA ILE A 184 12.01 -2.35 4.55
C ILE A 184 10.57 -1.94 4.77
N TRP A 185 10.28 -1.42 5.94
CA TRP A 185 8.99 -0.81 6.26
C TRP A 185 9.17 0.50 6.99
N ARG A 186 8.15 1.33 6.93
CA ARG A 186 7.99 2.54 7.75
C ARG A 186 6.54 2.65 8.22
N GLY A 187 6.33 3.36 9.32
CA GLY A 187 5.00 3.72 9.79
C GLY A 187 4.72 5.21 9.58
N ASN A 188 3.48 5.52 9.26
CA ASN A 188 2.93 6.86 9.27
C ASN A 188 1.67 6.86 10.14
N PHE A 189 1.30 8.01 10.72
CA PHE A 189 0.06 8.16 11.45
C PHE A 189 -0.51 9.55 11.29
N LEU A 190 -1.82 9.63 11.21
CA LEU A 190 -2.58 10.85 11.02
C LEU A 190 -3.84 10.81 11.88
N LEU A 191 -4.30 12.00 12.28
CA LEU A 191 -5.54 12.16 13.03
C LEU A 191 -6.66 12.60 12.07
N TYR A 192 -7.81 11.96 12.19
CA TYR A 192 -8.99 12.21 11.37
C TYR A 192 -10.23 12.47 12.23
N ASP A 193 -11.16 13.22 11.69
CA ASP A 193 -12.51 13.38 12.23
C ASP A 193 -13.51 12.37 11.66
N ASN A 194 -13.12 11.69 10.57
CA ASN A 194 -13.91 10.72 9.84
C ASN A 194 -13.16 9.38 9.77
N PRO A 195 -13.79 8.26 10.16
CA PRO A 195 -13.19 6.92 10.16
C PRO A 195 -13.15 6.22 8.80
N GLU A 196 -13.74 6.81 7.75
CA GLU A 196 -13.76 6.19 6.43
C GLU A 196 -12.35 5.86 5.93
N LEU A 197 -12.15 4.64 5.41
CA LEU A 197 -10.86 4.23 4.85
C LEU A 197 -10.64 4.80 3.44
N PHE A 198 -11.69 4.86 2.62
CA PHE A 198 -11.61 5.46 1.30
C PHE A 198 -11.80 6.98 1.39
N GLN A 199 -10.71 7.71 1.58
CA GLN A 199 -10.69 9.17 1.70
C GLN A 199 -9.84 9.81 0.58
N PRO A 200 -10.26 9.70 -0.70
CA PRO A 200 -9.58 10.40 -1.77
C PRO A 200 -9.80 11.91 -1.64
N ARG A 201 -8.73 12.68 -1.82
CA ARG A 201 -8.78 14.14 -1.90
C ARG A 201 -7.89 14.60 -3.04
N LEU A 202 -8.39 15.51 -3.86
CA LEU A 202 -7.61 16.15 -4.91
C LEU A 202 -6.61 17.16 -4.33
N GLU A 203 -5.47 17.33 -4.96
CA GLU A 203 -4.43 18.28 -4.53
C GLU A 203 -4.94 19.72 -4.45
N LYS A 204 -5.91 20.08 -5.31
CA LYS A 204 -6.54 21.41 -5.36
C LYS A 204 -7.63 21.62 -4.32
N GLU A 205 -8.11 20.58 -3.67
CA GLU A 205 -9.11 20.70 -2.62
C GLU A 205 -8.46 21.28 -1.37
N GLU A 206 -9.01 22.40 -0.88
CA GLU A 206 -8.55 23.00 0.38
C GLU A 206 -8.60 21.95 1.51
N LYS A 207 -7.56 21.94 2.31
CA LYS A 207 -7.62 21.25 3.60
C LYS A 207 -8.72 21.92 4.37
N GLY A 208 -9.90 21.29 4.48
CA GLY A 208 -10.99 21.82 5.28
C GLY A 208 -10.42 22.29 6.62
N ASN A 209 -10.96 23.38 7.16
CA ASN A 209 -10.47 24.02 8.39
C ASN A 209 -10.46 23.00 9.55
N SER A 210 -9.44 22.16 9.60
CA SER A 210 -9.25 21.13 10.64
C SER A 210 -9.04 21.73 12.03
N HIS A 211 -8.89 23.05 12.12
CA HIS A 211 -8.69 23.75 13.39
C HIS A 211 -9.94 23.81 14.28
N LYS A 212 -11.11 23.39 13.79
CA LYS A 212 -12.37 23.41 14.57
C LYS A 212 -12.93 22.02 14.90
N THR A 213 -12.40 20.96 14.34
CA THR A 213 -12.91 19.59 14.56
C THR A 213 -11.96 18.85 15.48
N VAL A 214 -12.47 18.29 16.56
CA VAL A 214 -11.69 17.42 17.44
C VAL A 214 -11.45 16.13 16.68
N ALA A 215 -10.18 15.79 16.48
CA ALA A 215 -9.80 14.52 15.89
C ALA A 215 -10.30 13.37 16.78
N LYS A 216 -11.02 12.41 16.18
CA LYS A 216 -11.63 11.28 16.88
C LYS A 216 -10.99 9.95 16.57
N TYR A 217 -10.29 9.87 15.44
CA TYR A 217 -9.73 8.65 14.92
C TYR A 217 -8.25 8.81 14.66
N LEU A 218 -7.48 7.81 15.04
CA LEU A 218 -6.08 7.68 14.70
C LEU A 218 -5.96 6.67 13.57
N ARG A 219 -5.44 7.12 12.43
CA ARG A 219 -5.11 6.25 11.30
C ARG A 219 -3.63 5.98 11.29
N VAL A 220 -3.27 4.72 11.29
CA VAL A 220 -1.88 4.27 11.23
C VAL A 220 -1.66 3.52 9.93
N GLU A 221 -0.68 3.95 9.15
CA GLU A 221 -0.32 3.32 7.88
C GLU A 221 1.04 2.65 8.00
N ARG A 222 1.10 1.37 7.69
CA ARG A 222 2.36 0.66 7.49
C ARG A 222 2.66 0.60 6.00
N GLN A 223 3.80 1.13 5.61
CA GLN A 223 4.29 1.12 4.24
C GLN A 223 5.47 0.15 4.15
N THR A 224 5.33 -0.91 3.37
CA THR A 224 6.40 -1.86 3.08
C THR A 224 6.97 -1.63 1.69
N LEU A 225 8.28 -1.70 1.54
CA LEU A 225 8.97 -1.52 0.28
C LEU A 225 9.84 -2.73 -0.03
N LYS A 226 9.69 -3.28 -1.22
CA LYS A 226 10.46 -4.41 -1.72
C LYS A 226 10.83 -4.20 -3.17
N LYS A 227 12.08 -4.48 -3.51
CA LYS A 227 12.52 -4.55 -4.90
C LYS A 227 12.12 -5.90 -5.49
N LEU A 228 11.45 -5.86 -6.63
CA LEU A 228 11.15 -7.03 -7.44
C LEU A 228 12.32 -7.23 -8.43
N PRO A 229 13.08 -8.34 -8.33
CA PRO A 229 14.34 -8.47 -9.04
C PRO A 229 14.19 -8.65 -10.56
N LEU A 230 13.20 -9.41 -11.00
CA LEU A 230 13.03 -9.74 -12.42
C LEU A 230 12.49 -8.56 -13.23
N ALA A 231 11.51 -7.88 -12.70
CA ALA A 231 10.84 -6.77 -13.37
C ALA A 231 11.51 -5.40 -13.15
N LEU A 232 12.60 -5.34 -12.38
CA LEU A 232 13.29 -4.10 -11.99
C LEU A 232 12.34 -3.03 -11.40
N SER A 233 11.28 -3.48 -10.76
CA SER A 233 10.23 -2.66 -10.17
C SER A 233 10.31 -2.68 -8.64
N THR A 234 9.67 -1.72 -7.98
CA THR A 234 9.58 -1.65 -6.51
C THR A 234 8.12 -1.71 -6.11
N LEU A 235 7.80 -2.65 -5.23
CA LEU A 235 6.49 -2.76 -4.58
C LEU A 235 6.45 -1.86 -3.36
N THR A 236 5.37 -1.11 -3.20
CA THR A 236 4.97 -0.52 -1.92
C THR A 236 3.63 -1.11 -1.51
N GLY A 237 3.57 -1.69 -0.32
CA GLY A 237 2.32 -2.12 0.31
C GLY A 237 1.96 -1.16 1.44
N THR A 238 0.69 -0.75 1.53
CA THR A 238 0.20 0.17 2.57
C THR A 238 -1.05 -0.42 3.19
N THR A 239 -1.04 -0.61 4.51
CA THR A 239 -2.24 -0.89 5.32
C THR A 239 -2.72 0.40 5.97
N GLY A 240 -4.01 0.62 5.98
CA GLY A 240 -4.64 1.79 6.58
C GLY A 240 -5.41 1.46 7.82
#